data_1badb2df1fae48c0d6e94a13e7b362dc
#
_entry.id   1badb2df1fae48c0d6e94a13e7b362dc
#
_cell.length_a   1.000
_cell.length_b   1.000
_cell.length_c   1.000
_cell.angle_alpha   90.00
_cell.angle_beta   90.00
_cell.angle_gamma   90.00
#
_symmetry.space_group_name_H-M   'P 1'
#
loop_
_entity.id
_entity.type
_entity.pdbx_description
1 polymer ?
#
loop_
_entity_poly.entity_id
_entity_poly.type
_entity_poly.pdbx_seq_one_letter_code
_entity_poly.pdbx_strand_id
1 'polypeptide(L)'
;MSITISQNIIKEVHDTGLSVSSILEKNFAEEISKKRELNPALKGVSAVKLALLDAGIDGSSRIEKLFTTDDNDLLFPAYITDLVDQTVKHSDIMKYIVADETGIDSLVLKAPTLDLLSDENKKNLKKARVAEGADIPVRKVTVGTKTVELYKKAIAMSQTYEALKYSRIDVASKMFKAIAQDIVGQNIDEAVATLEKCNIKTLGTTASANIVTADELFEACADYALKYGYAPTTIIADEALFKSIASIMYNTQYAFGANAKLAVEIPQLNNMKIALVKAEVSQKSSKNRALLFNKDMSIQRFVANGSNIAEVQKNIANQTQLSTLSEISGYGSLIESVGEIVSA
;
A
#
# COMPACT_ATOMS: atom_id res chain seq x y z
N MET A 1 -34.22 3.29 -10.01
CA MET A 1 -34.21 3.14 -8.55
C MET A 1 -33.06 3.98 -7.99
N SER A 2 -33.19 4.47 -6.76
CA SER A 2 -32.12 5.16 -6.05
C SER A 2 -31.19 4.13 -5.39
N ILE A 3 -29.88 4.40 -5.39
CA ILE A 3 -28.90 3.58 -4.69
C ILE A 3 -28.98 3.98 -3.20
N THR A 4 -29.40 3.06 -2.34
CA THR A 4 -29.55 3.32 -0.90
C THR A 4 -28.64 2.43 -0.09
N ILE A 5 -28.04 2.99 0.96
CA ILE A 5 -27.20 2.23 1.90
C ILE A 5 -28.09 1.80 3.06
N SER A 6 -28.32 0.50 3.20
CA SER A 6 -29.12 -0.08 4.27
C SER A 6 -28.22 -0.80 5.29
N GLN A 7 -28.78 -1.09 6.47
CA GLN A 7 -28.07 -1.89 7.49
C GLN A 7 -27.68 -3.28 6.98
N ASN A 8 -28.42 -3.85 6.03
CA ASN A 8 -28.07 -5.14 5.43
C ASN A 8 -26.79 -5.07 4.63
N ILE A 9 -26.53 -3.96 3.91
CA ILE A 9 -25.30 -3.75 3.17
C ILE A 9 -24.11 -3.66 4.14
N ILE A 10 -24.26 -2.97 5.27
CA ILE A 10 -23.20 -2.88 6.28
C ILE A 10 -22.90 -4.24 6.92
N LYS A 11 -23.93 -5.05 7.18
CA LYS A 11 -23.75 -6.44 7.62
C LYS A 11 -23.01 -7.28 6.56
N GLU A 12 -23.39 -7.14 5.29
CA GLU A 12 -22.72 -7.85 4.19
C GLU A 12 -21.26 -7.42 4.05
N VAL A 13 -20.92 -6.14 4.27
CA VAL A 13 -19.52 -5.63 4.37
C VAL A 13 -18.77 -6.37 5.47
N HIS A 14 -19.38 -6.46 6.65
CA HIS A 14 -18.74 -7.12 7.79
C HIS A 14 -18.55 -8.63 7.56
N ASP A 15 -19.54 -9.28 6.95
CA ASP A 15 -19.52 -10.73 6.75
C ASP A 15 -18.58 -11.14 5.58
N THR A 16 -18.48 -10.32 4.55
CA THR A 16 -17.69 -10.62 3.35
C THR A 16 -16.29 -9.98 3.33
N GLY A 17 -16.04 -8.98 4.18
CA GLY A 17 -14.81 -8.20 4.17
C GLY A 17 -14.61 -7.33 2.93
N LEU A 18 -15.61 -7.25 2.04
CA LEU A 18 -15.54 -6.41 0.85
C LEU A 18 -15.80 -4.94 1.19
N SER A 19 -15.29 -4.02 0.37
CA SER A 19 -15.57 -2.59 0.56
C SER A 19 -17.05 -2.29 0.32
N VAL A 20 -17.57 -1.25 0.99
CA VAL A 20 -18.94 -0.77 0.79
C VAL A 20 -19.23 -0.51 -0.69
N SER A 21 -18.27 0.10 -1.40
CA SER A 21 -18.42 0.39 -2.83
C SER A 21 -18.55 -0.88 -3.66
N SER A 22 -17.77 -1.93 -3.36
CA SER A 22 -17.82 -3.21 -4.08
C SER A 22 -19.15 -3.93 -3.89
N ILE A 23 -19.71 -3.89 -2.69
CA ILE A 23 -21.02 -4.49 -2.41
C ILE A 23 -22.14 -3.71 -3.07
N LEU A 24 -22.08 -2.38 -3.05
CA LEU A 24 -23.03 -1.55 -3.79
C LEU A 24 -22.96 -1.81 -5.29
N GLU A 25 -21.77 -1.93 -5.86
CA GLU A 25 -21.60 -2.27 -7.28
C GLU A 25 -22.17 -3.65 -7.62
N LYS A 26 -22.06 -4.62 -6.73
CA LYS A 26 -22.67 -5.95 -6.91
C LYS A 26 -24.19 -5.90 -6.81
N ASN A 27 -24.75 -5.22 -5.81
CA ASN A 27 -26.18 -5.22 -5.53
C ASN A 27 -26.97 -4.27 -6.44
N PHE A 28 -26.34 -3.21 -6.97
CA PHE A 28 -26.96 -2.19 -7.83
C PHE A 28 -26.24 -2.05 -9.19
N ALA A 29 -25.70 -3.15 -9.71
CA ALA A 29 -24.88 -3.14 -10.93
C ALA A 29 -25.59 -2.50 -12.14
N GLU A 30 -26.87 -2.80 -12.35
CA GLU A 30 -27.64 -2.27 -13.48
C GLU A 30 -27.90 -0.76 -13.34
N GLU A 31 -28.27 -0.30 -12.15
CA GLU A 31 -28.55 1.10 -11.88
C GLU A 31 -27.28 1.95 -12.02
N ILE A 32 -26.17 1.46 -11.48
CA ILE A 32 -24.85 2.12 -11.56
C ILE A 32 -24.39 2.21 -13.03
N SER A 33 -24.53 1.12 -13.79
CA SER A 33 -24.15 1.10 -15.20
C SER A 33 -24.99 2.08 -16.00
N LYS A 34 -26.32 2.10 -15.83
CA LYS A 34 -27.22 3.05 -16.50
C LYS A 34 -26.85 4.50 -16.19
N LYS A 35 -26.48 4.82 -14.94
CA LYS A 35 -26.09 6.18 -14.55
C LYS A 35 -24.77 6.59 -15.18
N ARG A 36 -23.77 5.70 -15.21
CA ARG A 36 -22.48 5.94 -15.85
C ARG A 36 -22.61 6.09 -17.38
N GLU A 37 -23.57 5.44 -18.00
CA GLU A 37 -23.89 5.59 -19.43
C GLU A 37 -24.59 6.92 -19.73
N LEU A 38 -25.56 7.31 -18.92
CA LEU A 38 -26.29 8.56 -19.06
C LEU A 38 -25.42 9.79 -18.79
N ASN A 39 -24.43 9.68 -17.92
CA ASN A 39 -23.51 10.77 -17.61
C ASN A 39 -22.04 10.29 -17.61
N PRO A 40 -21.31 10.51 -18.72
CA PRO A 40 -19.91 10.11 -18.85
C PRO A 40 -18.98 10.68 -17.75
N ALA A 41 -19.34 11.82 -17.14
CA ALA A 41 -18.57 12.41 -16.04
C ALA A 41 -18.59 11.55 -14.76
N LEU A 42 -19.53 10.60 -14.67
CA LEU A 42 -19.63 9.65 -13.53
C LEU A 42 -18.82 8.37 -13.76
N LYS A 43 -18.15 8.22 -14.88
CA LYS A 43 -17.22 7.10 -15.12
C LYS A 43 -16.06 7.18 -14.13
N GLY A 44 -15.83 6.09 -13.37
CA GLY A 44 -14.79 6.04 -12.34
C GLY A 44 -15.19 6.64 -10.97
N VAL A 45 -16.41 7.16 -10.83
CA VAL A 45 -16.94 7.59 -9.54
C VAL A 45 -17.38 6.36 -8.74
N SER A 46 -17.03 6.30 -7.44
CA SER A 46 -17.40 5.18 -6.57
C SER A 46 -18.91 5.05 -6.38
N ALA A 47 -19.39 3.83 -6.12
CA ALA A 47 -20.80 3.57 -5.91
C ALA A 47 -21.36 4.33 -4.69
N VAL A 48 -20.56 4.53 -3.65
CA VAL A 48 -20.92 5.33 -2.48
C VAL A 48 -21.17 6.79 -2.86
N LYS A 49 -20.31 7.38 -3.71
CA LYS A 49 -20.55 8.74 -4.20
C LYS A 49 -21.78 8.85 -5.08
N LEU A 50 -22.11 7.82 -5.85
CA LEU A 50 -23.35 7.77 -6.62
C LEU A 50 -24.58 7.70 -5.69
N ALA A 51 -24.49 6.96 -4.59
CA ALA A 51 -25.54 6.93 -3.57
C ALA A 51 -25.75 8.30 -2.90
N LEU A 52 -24.66 9.04 -2.63
CA LEU A 52 -24.75 10.40 -2.11
C LEU A 52 -25.43 11.36 -3.09
N LEU A 53 -25.09 11.28 -4.37
CA LEU A 53 -25.73 12.10 -5.41
C LEU A 53 -27.23 11.77 -5.53
N ASP A 54 -27.62 10.52 -5.37
CA ASP A 54 -29.03 10.09 -5.34
C ASP A 54 -29.79 10.64 -4.12
N ALA A 55 -29.12 10.75 -2.99
CA ALA A 55 -29.67 11.40 -1.80
C ALA A 55 -29.69 12.94 -1.92
N GLY A 56 -29.31 13.52 -3.07
CA GLY A 56 -29.24 14.96 -3.29
C GLY A 56 -28.08 15.63 -2.53
N ILE A 57 -27.05 14.87 -2.23
CA ILE A 57 -25.88 15.32 -1.48
C ILE A 57 -24.68 15.36 -2.45
N ASP A 58 -24.18 16.55 -2.73
CA ASP A 58 -23.01 16.77 -3.55
C ASP A 58 -21.81 17.27 -2.70
N GLY A 59 -20.64 17.39 -3.32
CA GLY A 59 -19.43 17.88 -2.63
C GLY A 59 -19.57 19.30 -2.07
N SER A 60 -20.46 20.12 -2.59
CA SER A 60 -20.75 21.48 -2.13
C SER A 60 -21.71 21.51 -0.94
N SER A 61 -22.40 20.41 -0.69
CA SER A 61 -23.35 20.28 0.41
C SER A 61 -22.65 20.32 1.78
N ARG A 62 -23.39 20.78 2.79
CA ARG A 62 -22.90 20.74 4.18
C ARG A 62 -22.93 19.32 4.72
N ILE A 63 -21.99 18.99 5.58
CA ILE A 63 -21.91 17.67 6.23
C ILE A 63 -23.18 17.36 7.04
N GLU A 64 -23.83 18.38 7.59
CA GLU A 64 -25.08 18.27 8.33
C GLU A 64 -26.16 17.48 7.57
N LYS A 65 -26.19 17.58 6.24
CA LYS A 65 -27.15 16.82 5.41
C LYS A 65 -26.96 15.31 5.49
N LEU A 66 -25.78 14.84 5.84
CA LEU A 66 -25.49 13.42 6.02
C LEU A 66 -26.09 12.83 7.32
N PHE A 67 -26.63 13.68 8.19
CA PHE A 67 -27.18 13.28 9.50
C PHE A 67 -28.64 13.67 9.68
N THR A 68 -29.29 14.22 8.64
CA THR A 68 -30.64 14.82 8.76
C THR A 68 -31.77 13.80 8.68
N THR A 69 -31.52 12.58 8.24
CA THR A 69 -32.50 11.52 8.08
C THR A 69 -31.95 10.22 8.66
N ASP A 70 -32.77 9.40 9.29
CA ASP A 70 -32.37 8.11 9.89
C ASP A 70 -31.65 7.20 8.87
N ASP A 71 -32.06 7.23 7.61
CA ASP A 71 -31.41 6.50 6.52
C ASP A 71 -30.03 7.08 6.13
N ASN A 72 -29.77 8.34 6.46
CA ASN A 72 -28.52 9.03 6.11
C ASN A 72 -27.44 8.88 7.19
N ASP A 73 -27.76 8.45 8.40
CA ASP A 73 -26.76 8.23 9.47
C ASP A 73 -25.70 7.18 9.06
N LEU A 74 -26.05 6.26 8.15
CA LEU A 74 -25.16 5.26 7.61
C LEU A 74 -24.29 5.75 6.43
N LEU A 75 -24.72 6.83 5.76
CA LEU A 75 -24.01 7.38 4.60
C LEU A 75 -22.64 7.98 4.98
N PHE A 76 -22.56 8.63 6.13
CA PHE A 76 -21.33 9.29 6.55
C PHE A 76 -20.20 8.29 6.87
N PRO A 77 -20.40 7.27 7.73
CA PRO A 77 -19.40 6.24 7.94
C PRO A 77 -19.01 5.51 6.65
N ALA A 78 -19.99 5.13 5.82
CA ALA A 78 -19.74 4.47 4.55
C ALA A 78 -18.90 5.34 3.59
N TYR A 79 -19.17 6.63 3.53
CA TYR A 79 -18.41 7.57 2.72
C TYR A 79 -16.96 7.71 3.19
N ILE A 80 -16.76 7.81 4.51
CA ILE A 80 -15.40 7.88 5.07
C ILE A 80 -14.63 6.59 4.80
N THR A 81 -15.23 5.43 5.03
CA THR A 81 -14.62 4.14 4.76
C THR A 81 -14.20 4.02 3.28
N ASP A 82 -15.10 4.34 2.36
CA ASP A 82 -14.82 4.32 0.91
C ASP A 82 -13.67 5.29 0.53
N LEU A 83 -13.66 6.47 1.13
CA LEU A 83 -12.61 7.47 0.88
C LEU A 83 -11.25 7.00 1.36
N VAL A 84 -11.18 6.36 2.53
CA VAL A 84 -9.94 5.81 3.10
C VAL A 84 -9.47 4.61 2.29
N ASP A 85 -10.36 3.67 1.99
CA ASP A 85 -10.05 2.53 1.13
C ASP A 85 -9.47 2.98 -0.21
N GLN A 86 -10.09 3.98 -0.85
CA GLN A 86 -9.56 4.54 -2.08
C GLN A 86 -8.18 5.19 -1.88
N THR A 87 -7.96 5.87 -0.77
CA THR A 87 -6.68 6.54 -0.50
C THR A 87 -5.58 5.52 -0.24
N VAL A 88 -5.86 4.49 0.54
CA VAL A 88 -4.89 3.43 0.85
C VAL A 88 -4.60 2.57 -0.39
N LYS A 89 -5.63 2.10 -1.10
CA LYS A 89 -5.47 1.26 -2.30
C LYS A 89 -4.85 1.98 -3.49
N HIS A 90 -5.08 3.29 -3.62
CA HIS A 90 -4.51 4.10 -4.70
C HIS A 90 -3.27 4.85 -4.26
N SER A 91 -2.66 4.49 -3.15
CA SER A 91 -1.35 5.01 -2.79
C SER A 91 -0.34 4.57 -3.84
N ASP A 92 0.18 5.54 -4.60
CA ASP A 92 1.18 5.28 -5.64
C ASP A 92 2.42 4.60 -5.06
N ILE A 93 2.77 4.88 -3.81
CA ILE A 93 3.95 4.34 -3.13
C ILE A 93 3.79 2.83 -2.86
N MET A 94 2.64 2.42 -2.30
CA MET A 94 2.41 1.01 -1.96
C MET A 94 2.43 0.09 -3.17
N LYS A 95 2.04 0.57 -4.34
CA LYS A 95 2.12 -0.18 -5.61
C LYS A 95 3.53 -0.60 -6.01
N TYR A 96 4.55 0.15 -5.55
CA TYR A 96 5.95 -0.15 -5.83
C TYR A 96 6.60 -1.03 -4.77
N ILE A 97 6.00 -1.17 -3.59
CA ILE A 97 6.55 -1.95 -2.48
C ILE A 97 5.94 -3.35 -2.44
N VAL A 98 4.62 -3.45 -2.57
CA VAL A 98 3.87 -4.69 -2.35
C VAL A 98 3.58 -5.40 -3.66
N ALA A 99 3.78 -6.72 -3.69
CA ALA A 99 3.46 -7.57 -4.83
C ALA A 99 1.95 -7.72 -5.00
N ASP A 100 1.30 -8.17 -3.95
CA ASP A 100 -0.12 -8.51 -3.94
C ASP A 100 -0.73 -8.31 -2.55
N GLU A 101 -2.06 -8.21 -2.50
CA GLU A 101 -2.84 -8.08 -1.29
C GLU A 101 -3.76 -9.29 -1.14
N THR A 102 -3.69 -9.95 0.01
CA THR A 102 -4.52 -11.13 0.31
C THR A 102 -5.35 -10.89 1.57
N GLY A 103 -6.67 -11.07 1.44
CA GLY A 103 -7.58 -11.09 2.58
C GLY A 103 -7.46 -12.39 3.37
N ILE A 104 -7.41 -12.31 4.69
CA ILE A 104 -7.35 -13.48 5.58
C ILE A 104 -8.30 -13.33 6.77
N ASP A 105 -8.75 -14.47 7.30
CA ASP A 105 -9.67 -14.51 8.45
C ASP A 105 -8.96 -14.74 9.79
N SER A 106 -7.63 -14.84 9.77
CA SER A 106 -6.81 -15.10 10.97
C SER A 106 -5.87 -13.93 11.24
N LEU A 107 -5.68 -13.58 12.51
CA LEU A 107 -4.74 -12.53 12.93
C LEU A 107 -3.27 -12.99 12.91
N VAL A 108 -3.03 -14.27 12.76
CA VAL A 108 -1.69 -14.86 12.71
C VAL A 108 -1.63 -15.86 11.55
N LEU A 109 -0.69 -15.66 10.65
CA LEU A 109 -0.50 -16.52 9.48
C LEU A 109 0.94 -17.04 9.45
N LYS A 110 1.08 -18.33 9.13
CA LYS A 110 2.39 -18.92 8.76
C LYS A 110 2.51 -18.89 7.24
N ALA A 111 3.19 -17.88 6.71
CA ALA A 111 3.40 -17.75 5.28
C ALA A 111 4.47 -18.73 4.79
N PRO A 112 4.28 -19.38 3.62
CA PRO A 112 5.35 -20.13 2.97
C PRO A 112 6.46 -19.18 2.54
N THR A 113 7.70 -19.51 2.89
CA THR A 113 8.87 -18.72 2.48
C THR A 113 9.83 -19.57 1.66
N LEU A 114 10.45 -18.98 0.66
CA LEU A 114 11.49 -19.61 -0.16
C LEU A 114 12.82 -18.90 0.07
N ASP A 115 13.76 -19.58 0.68
CA ASP A 115 15.14 -19.09 0.79
C ASP A 115 15.95 -19.55 -0.44
N LEU A 116 16.16 -18.61 -1.38
CA LEU A 116 16.96 -18.85 -2.59
C LEU A 116 18.44 -19.03 -2.31
N LEU A 117 18.92 -18.52 -1.18
CA LEU A 117 20.34 -18.51 -0.82
C LEU A 117 20.76 -19.69 0.06
N SER A 118 19.84 -20.58 0.44
CA SER A 118 20.17 -21.78 1.17
C SER A 118 21.14 -22.65 0.33
N ASP A 119 22.08 -23.31 1.00
CA ASP A 119 23.08 -24.15 0.32
C ASP A 119 22.46 -25.31 -0.48
N GLU A 120 21.32 -25.80 -0.02
CA GLU A 120 20.55 -26.84 -0.68
C GLU A 120 19.94 -26.35 -2.00
N ASN A 121 19.33 -25.16 -1.98
CA ASN A 121 18.76 -24.54 -3.16
C ASN A 121 19.81 -24.06 -4.15
N LYS A 122 20.97 -23.56 -3.68
CA LYS A 122 22.13 -23.17 -4.54
C LYS A 122 22.72 -24.35 -5.28
N LYS A 123 22.87 -25.51 -4.64
CA LYS A 123 23.38 -26.72 -5.29
C LYS A 123 22.46 -27.16 -6.43
N ASN A 124 21.16 -27.02 -6.25
CA ASN A 124 20.16 -27.40 -7.24
C ASN A 124 20.01 -26.42 -8.40
N LEU A 125 20.39 -25.14 -8.21
CA LEU A 125 20.42 -24.13 -9.26
C LEU A 125 21.46 -24.41 -10.35
N LYS A 126 22.61 -25.06 -10.00
CA LYS A 126 23.71 -25.35 -10.92
C LYS A 126 23.46 -26.54 -11.85
N LYS A 127 22.42 -27.34 -11.59
CA LYS A 127 22.10 -28.52 -12.39
C LYS A 127 21.07 -28.18 -13.46
N ALA A 128 21.52 -27.55 -14.54
CA ALA A 128 20.64 -27.13 -15.63
C ALA A 128 20.26 -28.26 -16.60
N ARG A 129 21.03 -29.36 -16.63
CA ARG A 129 20.79 -30.53 -17.51
C ARG A 129 20.67 -31.76 -16.67
N VAL A 130 19.57 -32.48 -16.85
CA VAL A 130 19.31 -33.76 -16.19
C VAL A 130 19.43 -34.84 -17.27
N ALA A 131 20.26 -35.83 -17.04
CA ALA A 131 20.39 -36.97 -17.93
C ALA A 131 19.14 -37.85 -17.85
N GLU A 132 18.84 -38.58 -18.91
CA GLU A 132 17.71 -39.51 -18.95
C GLU A 132 17.85 -40.54 -17.81
N GLY A 133 16.81 -40.66 -16.98
CA GLY A 133 16.83 -41.56 -15.80
C GLY A 133 17.53 -41.00 -14.55
N ALA A 134 18.03 -39.75 -14.56
CA ALA A 134 18.61 -39.14 -13.37
C ALA A 134 17.55 -38.37 -12.56
N ASP A 135 17.78 -38.28 -11.25
CA ASP A 135 16.88 -37.54 -10.33
C ASP A 135 16.79 -36.06 -10.71
N ILE A 136 15.57 -35.57 -10.79
CA ILE A 136 15.31 -34.12 -11.04
C ILE A 136 15.65 -33.33 -9.76
N PRO A 137 16.48 -32.29 -9.86
CA PRO A 137 16.81 -31.47 -8.71
C PRO A 137 15.56 -30.74 -8.16
N VAL A 138 15.23 -31.01 -6.90
CA VAL A 138 14.04 -30.49 -6.24
C VAL A 138 14.45 -29.27 -5.40
N ARG A 139 13.72 -28.16 -5.57
CA ARG A 139 13.80 -27.01 -4.65
C ARG A 139 12.78 -27.21 -3.54
N LYS A 140 13.23 -27.06 -2.32
CA LYS A 140 12.38 -27.19 -1.15
C LYS A 140 11.77 -25.83 -0.79
N VAL A 141 10.46 -25.74 -0.88
CA VAL A 141 9.68 -24.66 -0.29
C VAL A 141 9.32 -25.09 1.12
N THR A 142 9.74 -24.35 2.11
CA THR A 142 9.38 -24.63 3.49
C THR A 142 8.28 -23.67 3.92
N VAL A 143 7.31 -24.18 4.67
CA VAL A 143 6.42 -23.29 5.43
C VAL A 143 7.31 -22.66 6.49
N GLY A 144 7.53 -21.35 6.36
CA GLY A 144 8.50 -20.64 7.19
C GLY A 144 8.14 -20.72 8.67
N THR A 145 9.15 -20.63 9.50
CA THR A 145 9.00 -20.45 10.94
C THR A 145 8.57 -19.02 11.27
N LYS A 146 8.64 -18.10 10.31
CA LYS A 146 8.23 -16.71 10.50
C LYS A 146 6.71 -16.61 10.43
N THR A 147 6.14 -16.19 11.53
CA THR A 147 4.71 -15.83 11.62
C THR A 147 4.52 -14.40 11.14
N VAL A 148 3.52 -14.20 10.31
CA VAL A 148 3.01 -12.86 10.00
C VAL A 148 1.92 -12.55 11.00
N GLU A 149 2.14 -11.53 11.80
CA GLU A 149 1.16 -11.02 12.76
C GLU A 149 0.51 -9.77 12.15
N LEU A 150 -0.81 -9.70 12.25
CA LEU A 150 -1.57 -8.55 11.79
C LEU A 150 -1.79 -7.60 12.97
N TYR A 151 -1.50 -6.33 12.74
CA TYR A 151 -1.65 -5.28 13.75
C TYR A 151 -2.78 -4.33 13.37
N LYS A 152 -3.54 -3.92 14.40
CA LYS A 152 -4.56 -2.89 14.23
C LYS A 152 -3.89 -1.51 14.13
N LYS A 153 -4.12 -0.84 13.01
CA LYS A 153 -3.77 0.55 12.78
C LYS A 153 -5.05 1.36 12.88
N ALA A 154 -5.05 2.39 13.70
CA ALA A 154 -6.24 3.20 13.91
C ALA A 154 -5.87 4.67 14.09
N ILE A 155 -6.68 5.53 13.50
CA ILE A 155 -6.58 6.97 13.67
C ILE A 155 -7.97 7.51 14.01
N ALA A 156 -8.02 8.44 14.95
CA ALA A 156 -9.25 9.09 15.36
C ALA A 156 -9.16 10.60 15.09
N MET A 157 -10.27 11.17 14.59
CA MET A 157 -10.42 12.59 14.40
C MET A 157 -11.58 13.10 15.24
N SER A 158 -11.33 14.12 16.07
CA SER A 158 -12.36 14.80 16.84
C SER A 158 -12.74 16.11 16.15
N GLN A 159 -14.04 16.34 15.98
CA GLN A 159 -14.59 17.54 15.37
C GLN A 159 -15.70 18.11 16.26
N THR A 160 -15.79 19.43 16.38
CA THR A 160 -16.91 20.08 17.06
C THR A 160 -18.16 20.06 16.18
N TYR A 161 -19.34 20.08 16.78
CA TYR A 161 -20.60 20.16 16.02
C TYR A 161 -20.70 21.42 15.16
N GLU A 162 -20.12 22.52 15.61
CA GLU A 162 -20.05 23.74 14.81
C GLU A 162 -19.19 23.57 13.55
N ALA A 163 -18.01 22.95 13.70
CA ALA A 163 -17.15 22.65 12.56
C ALA A 163 -17.86 21.74 11.54
N LEU A 164 -18.57 20.71 12.00
CA LEU A 164 -19.36 19.82 11.15
C LEU A 164 -20.49 20.56 10.46
N LYS A 165 -21.23 21.42 11.19
CA LYS A 165 -22.37 22.14 10.65
C LYS A 165 -22.00 23.11 9.52
N TYR A 166 -20.86 23.77 9.64
CA TYR A 166 -20.42 24.78 8.67
C TYR A 166 -19.45 24.24 7.61
N SER A 167 -18.89 23.06 7.81
CA SER A 167 -17.99 22.46 6.83
C SER A 167 -18.72 21.88 5.64
N ARG A 168 -18.10 22.00 4.46
CA ARG A 168 -18.56 21.37 3.23
C ARG A 168 -17.93 19.97 3.11
N ILE A 169 -18.62 19.07 2.44
CA ILE A 169 -18.17 17.68 2.24
C ILE A 169 -16.84 17.65 1.49
N ASP A 170 -16.63 18.51 0.50
CA ASP A 170 -15.37 18.57 -0.26
C ASP A 170 -14.17 18.98 0.61
N VAL A 171 -14.37 19.86 1.60
CA VAL A 171 -13.31 20.26 2.55
C VAL A 171 -13.01 19.12 3.52
N ALA A 172 -14.03 18.53 4.10
CA ALA A 172 -13.88 17.39 5.01
C ALA A 172 -13.21 16.20 4.32
N SER A 173 -13.56 15.91 3.07
CA SER A 173 -12.93 14.83 2.31
C SER A 173 -11.42 15.01 2.14
N LYS A 174 -10.95 16.26 2.01
CA LYS A 174 -9.50 16.55 1.95
C LYS A 174 -8.82 16.28 3.29
N MET A 175 -9.49 16.63 4.40
CA MET A 175 -8.99 16.34 5.74
C MET A 175 -8.92 14.82 6.00
N PHE A 176 -9.95 14.08 5.65
CA PHE A 176 -9.94 12.62 5.79
C PHE A 176 -8.89 11.95 4.91
N LYS A 177 -8.67 12.46 3.70
CA LYS A 177 -7.57 11.97 2.84
C LYS A 177 -6.20 12.23 3.44
N ALA A 178 -5.99 13.39 4.06
CA ALA A 178 -4.73 13.68 4.75
C ALA A 178 -4.48 12.70 5.91
N ILE A 179 -5.51 12.42 6.72
CA ILE A 179 -5.42 11.43 7.80
C ILE A 179 -5.20 10.02 7.27
N ALA A 180 -5.86 9.65 6.16
CA ALA A 180 -5.64 8.36 5.53
C ALA A 180 -4.19 8.19 5.01
N GLN A 181 -3.51 9.29 4.64
CA GLN A 181 -2.09 9.25 4.29
C GLN A 181 -1.19 8.89 5.48
N ASP A 182 -1.58 9.19 6.71
CA ASP A 182 -0.84 8.76 7.89
C ASP A 182 -0.91 7.24 8.07
N ILE A 183 -2.06 6.62 7.76
CA ILE A 183 -2.19 5.14 7.72
C ILE A 183 -1.28 4.56 6.64
N VAL A 184 -1.21 5.19 5.47
CA VAL A 184 -0.29 4.78 4.41
C VAL A 184 1.17 4.88 4.87
N GLY A 185 1.53 5.95 5.60
CA GLY A 185 2.86 6.09 6.20
C GLY A 185 3.18 4.92 7.15
N GLN A 186 2.29 4.61 8.09
CA GLN A 186 2.45 3.47 8.98
C GLN A 186 2.56 2.12 8.23
N ASN A 187 1.82 1.97 7.14
CA ASN A 187 1.91 0.80 6.27
C ASN A 187 3.28 0.69 5.58
N ILE A 188 3.85 1.79 5.14
CA ILE A 188 5.18 1.84 4.53
C ILE A 188 6.25 1.47 5.58
N ASP A 189 6.17 2.04 6.77
CA ASP A 189 7.14 1.78 7.85
C ASP A 189 7.14 0.29 8.24
N GLU A 190 5.97 -0.32 8.33
CA GLU A 190 5.85 -1.76 8.63
C GLU A 190 6.35 -2.64 7.48
N ALA A 191 6.07 -2.26 6.24
CA ALA A 191 6.60 -2.96 5.06
C ALA A 191 8.13 -2.91 5.03
N VAL A 192 8.73 -1.73 5.31
CA VAL A 192 10.18 -1.56 5.41
C VAL A 192 10.75 -2.39 6.55
N ALA A 193 10.12 -2.36 7.73
CA ALA A 193 10.55 -3.18 8.86
C ALA A 193 10.48 -4.69 8.57
N THR A 194 9.55 -5.12 7.73
CA THR A 194 9.45 -6.52 7.29
C THR A 194 10.55 -6.87 6.31
N LEU A 195 10.87 -5.98 5.35
CA LEU A 195 12.01 -6.16 4.45
C LEU A 195 13.34 -6.22 5.20
N GLU A 196 13.51 -5.43 6.26
CA GLU A 196 14.70 -5.46 7.10
C GLU A 196 14.88 -6.76 7.92
N LYS A 197 13.79 -7.47 8.19
CA LYS A 197 13.84 -8.80 8.81
C LYS A 197 14.26 -9.91 7.84
N CYS A 198 14.29 -9.63 6.54
CA CYS A 198 14.78 -10.56 5.53
C CYS A 198 16.29 -10.76 5.62
N ASN A 199 16.80 -11.77 4.94
CA ASN A 199 18.24 -12.03 4.88
C ASN A 199 18.93 -11.02 3.95
N ILE A 200 19.19 -9.83 4.48
CA ILE A 200 19.78 -8.70 3.75
C ILE A 200 21.24 -8.99 3.43
N LYS A 201 21.64 -8.70 2.20
CA LYS A 201 23.03 -8.78 1.75
C LYS A 201 23.54 -7.40 1.34
N THR A 202 24.61 -6.96 1.97
CA THR A 202 25.31 -5.74 1.54
C THR A 202 25.81 -5.92 0.12
N LEU A 203 25.38 -5.01 -0.77
CA LEU A 203 25.74 -5.01 -2.19
C LEU A 203 26.79 -3.96 -2.49
N GLY A 204 26.82 -2.87 -1.74
CA GLY A 204 27.78 -1.80 -1.90
C GLY A 204 27.84 -0.89 -0.70
N THR A 205 28.97 -0.17 -0.59
CA THR A 205 29.18 0.89 0.40
C THR A 205 29.61 2.14 -0.35
N THR A 206 28.96 3.27 -0.10
CA THR A 206 29.33 4.52 -0.75
C THR A 206 30.64 5.05 -0.18
N ALA A 207 31.56 5.47 -1.05
CA ALA A 207 32.88 6.01 -0.67
C ALA A 207 32.77 7.36 0.07
N SER A 208 31.66 8.09 -0.13
CA SER A 208 31.37 9.36 0.53
C SER A 208 30.10 9.26 1.33
N ALA A 209 30.08 9.86 2.52
CA ALA A 209 28.90 9.89 3.34
C ALA A 209 27.69 10.44 2.54
N ASN A 210 26.66 9.62 2.38
CA ASN A 210 25.38 9.98 1.74
C ASN A 210 25.42 10.30 0.23
N ILE A 211 26.50 9.99 -0.48
CA ILE A 211 26.61 10.18 -1.92
C ILE A 211 26.81 8.83 -2.59
N VAL A 212 25.86 8.44 -3.44
CA VAL A 212 25.97 7.26 -4.31
C VAL A 212 26.41 7.74 -5.69
N THR A 213 27.36 7.06 -6.30
CA THR A 213 27.76 7.29 -7.69
C THR A 213 26.94 6.41 -8.63
N ALA A 214 26.89 6.78 -9.92
CA ALA A 214 26.18 5.99 -10.93
C ALA A 214 26.77 4.58 -11.06
N ASP A 215 28.08 4.46 -10.96
CA ASP A 215 28.79 3.18 -11.06
C ASP A 215 28.49 2.27 -9.87
N GLU A 216 28.48 2.81 -8.64
CA GLU A 216 28.12 2.07 -7.43
C GLU A 216 26.67 1.57 -7.47
N LEU A 217 25.75 2.40 -7.97
CA LEU A 217 24.35 2.00 -8.11
C LEU A 217 24.17 0.89 -9.15
N PHE A 218 24.88 1.01 -10.28
CA PHE A 218 24.87 0.01 -11.33
C PHE A 218 25.48 -1.32 -10.84
N GLU A 219 26.61 -1.27 -10.15
CA GLU A 219 27.27 -2.45 -9.57
C GLU A 219 26.35 -3.14 -8.56
N ALA A 220 25.70 -2.39 -7.67
CA ALA A 220 24.75 -2.94 -6.72
C ALA A 220 23.54 -3.63 -7.41
N CYS A 221 22.98 -3.02 -8.46
CA CYS A 221 21.91 -3.63 -9.24
C CYS A 221 22.36 -4.92 -9.97
N ALA A 222 23.58 -4.91 -10.52
CA ALA A 222 24.18 -6.07 -11.19
C ALA A 222 24.46 -7.20 -10.20
N ASP A 223 25.03 -6.87 -9.05
CA ASP A 223 25.26 -7.82 -7.96
C ASP A 223 23.98 -8.44 -7.43
N TYR A 224 22.91 -7.63 -7.30
CA TYR A 224 21.59 -8.14 -6.94
C TYR A 224 21.11 -9.17 -7.97
N ALA A 225 21.17 -8.82 -9.26
CA ALA A 225 20.72 -9.70 -10.34
C ALA A 225 21.54 -10.99 -10.41
N LEU A 226 22.87 -10.92 -10.21
CA LEU A 226 23.75 -12.09 -10.18
C LEU A 226 23.46 -13.01 -8.98
N LYS A 227 23.15 -12.42 -7.82
CA LYS A 227 22.86 -13.18 -6.59
C LYS A 227 21.51 -13.89 -6.62
N TYR A 228 20.48 -13.19 -7.08
CA TYR A 228 19.09 -13.67 -6.99
C TYR A 228 18.54 -14.21 -8.31
N GLY A 229 19.19 -13.92 -9.44
CA GLY A 229 18.79 -14.38 -10.77
C GLY A 229 17.70 -13.54 -11.44
N TYR A 230 17.33 -12.39 -10.84
CA TYR A 230 16.41 -11.41 -11.41
C TYR A 230 16.78 -9.99 -10.96
N ALA A 231 16.38 -9.00 -11.76
CA ALA A 231 16.70 -7.61 -11.49
C ALA A 231 15.87 -7.01 -10.34
N PRO A 232 16.40 -6.05 -9.59
CA PRO A 232 15.60 -5.28 -8.65
C PRO A 232 14.60 -4.39 -9.40
N THR A 233 13.40 -4.24 -8.86
CA THR A 233 12.36 -3.36 -9.42
C THR A 233 12.10 -2.14 -8.56
N THR A 234 12.54 -2.17 -7.31
CA THR A 234 12.28 -1.10 -6.35
C THR A 234 13.51 -0.86 -5.47
N ILE A 235 13.78 0.43 -5.23
CA ILE A 235 14.76 0.90 -4.27
C ILE A 235 14.02 1.75 -3.23
N ILE A 236 14.16 1.40 -1.96
CA ILE A 236 13.70 2.24 -0.84
C ILE A 236 14.94 2.85 -0.20
N ALA A 237 14.97 4.16 -0.05
CA ALA A 237 16.14 4.87 0.45
C ALA A 237 15.79 5.93 1.49
N ASP A 238 16.67 6.09 2.47
CA ASP A 238 16.67 7.22 3.39
C ASP A 238 16.81 8.55 2.64
N GLU A 239 16.36 9.64 3.21
CA GLU A 239 16.27 10.94 2.54
C GLU A 239 17.55 11.38 1.86
N ALA A 240 18.70 11.15 2.50
CA ALA A 240 19.99 11.56 1.96
C ALA A 240 20.39 10.75 0.73
N LEU A 241 20.29 9.42 0.82
CA LEU A 241 20.56 8.52 -0.31
C LEU A 241 19.50 8.65 -1.40
N PHE A 242 18.24 8.89 -1.06
CA PHE A 242 17.19 9.19 -2.02
C PHE A 242 17.54 10.38 -2.91
N LYS A 243 17.98 11.50 -2.30
CA LYS A 243 18.40 12.70 -3.05
C LYS A 243 19.58 12.42 -3.97
N SER A 244 20.57 11.66 -3.48
CA SER A 244 21.74 11.28 -4.26
C SER A 244 21.36 10.40 -5.45
N ILE A 245 20.61 9.32 -5.22
CA ILE A 245 20.16 8.42 -6.27
C ILE A 245 19.24 9.16 -7.26
N ALA A 246 18.33 9.99 -6.79
CA ALA A 246 17.47 10.81 -7.66
C ALA A 246 18.31 11.75 -8.55
N SER A 247 19.38 12.36 -8.02
CA SER A 247 20.25 13.25 -8.81
C SER A 247 20.96 12.54 -9.95
N ILE A 248 21.39 11.30 -9.74
CA ILE A 248 22.00 10.46 -10.79
C ILE A 248 21.01 10.25 -11.94
N MET A 249 19.74 10.01 -11.59
CA MET A 249 18.68 9.78 -12.55
C MET A 249 18.31 11.02 -13.35
N TYR A 250 18.33 12.19 -12.71
CA TYR A 250 18.09 13.47 -13.38
C TYR A 250 19.25 13.91 -14.27
N ASN A 251 20.51 13.57 -13.87
CA ASN A 251 21.71 13.95 -14.62
C ASN A 251 21.98 13.05 -15.84
N THR A 252 21.46 11.85 -15.90
CA THR A 252 21.52 11.03 -17.11
C THR A 252 20.53 11.58 -18.13
N GLN A 253 20.94 12.55 -18.88
CA GLN A 253 20.52 13.11 -20.20
C GLN A 253 19.08 12.90 -20.74
N TYR A 254 18.14 12.47 -19.92
CA TYR A 254 16.76 12.32 -20.30
C TYR A 254 15.93 13.40 -19.63
N ALA A 255 15.71 14.47 -20.42
CA ALA A 255 14.84 15.57 -20.08
C ALA A 255 13.45 15.06 -19.72
N PHE A 256 13.09 15.15 -18.45
CA PHE A 256 11.77 14.78 -18.00
C PHE A 256 10.94 15.98 -17.64
N GLY A 257 9.78 16.00 -18.27
CA GLY A 257 8.70 16.88 -17.90
C GLY A 257 8.37 16.72 -16.41
N ALA A 258 8.35 17.83 -15.73
CA ALA A 258 8.14 18.00 -14.31
C ALA A 258 6.85 17.31 -13.81
N ASN A 259 6.99 16.13 -13.24
CA ASN A 259 6.02 15.56 -12.31
C ASN A 259 6.82 14.85 -11.23
N ALA A 260 7.45 15.62 -10.35
CA ALA A 260 8.08 15.14 -9.15
C ALA A 260 6.98 14.65 -8.17
N LYS A 261 6.62 13.40 -8.29
CA LYS A 261 5.88 12.65 -7.27
C LYS A 261 6.86 12.06 -6.27
N LEU A 262 6.41 11.79 -5.04
CA LEU A 262 7.19 11.12 -3.99
C LEU A 262 7.74 9.73 -4.38
N ALA A 263 7.24 9.16 -5.46
CA ALA A 263 7.79 7.99 -6.12
C ALA A 263 8.18 8.38 -7.55
N VAL A 264 9.46 8.23 -7.88
CA VAL A 264 9.97 8.51 -9.22
C VAL A 264 10.13 7.18 -9.96
N GLU A 265 9.34 6.97 -11.01
CA GLU A 265 9.66 5.89 -11.96
C GLU A 265 10.88 6.30 -12.74
N ILE A 266 11.92 5.48 -12.66
CA ILE A 266 13.13 5.66 -13.45
C ILE A 266 12.89 5.06 -14.83
N PRO A 267 12.96 5.86 -15.89
CA PRO A 267 13.05 5.27 -17.21
C PRO A 267 14.44 4.69 -17.40
N GLN A 268 14.52 3.39 -17.26
CA GLN A 268 15.58 2.55 -17.80
C GLN A 268 17.02 2.88 -17.41
N LEU A 269 17.44 2.41 -16.25
CA LEU A 269 18.84 2.04 -16.10
C LEU A 269 19.01 0.72 -16.88
N ASN A 270 19.64 0.73 -18.05
CA ASN A 270 19.85 -0.46 -18.91
C ASN A 270 18.59 -1.33 -19.15
N ASN A 271 17.46 -0.75 -19.56
CA ASN A 271 16.18 -1.43 -19.75
C ASN A 271 15.49 -1.93 -18.46
N MET A 272 16.01 -1.64 -17.29
CA MET A 272 15.34 -1.96 -16.03
C MET A 272 14.47 -0.78 -15.58
N LYS A 273 13.19 -1.00 -15.37
CA LYS A 273 12.31 -0.03 -14.71
C LYS A 273 12.47 -0.21 -13.20
N ILE A 274 13.11 0.75 -12.55
CA ILE A 274 13.29 0.73 -11.09
C ILE A 274 12.49 1.89 -10.50
N ALA A 275 11.67 1.63 -9.50
CA ALA A 275 10.98 2.64 -8.73
C ALA A 275 11.85 3.05 -7.54
N LEU A 276 12.02 4.36 -7.34
CA LEU A 276 12.71 4.90 -6.18
C LEU A 276 11.68 5.44 -5.19
N VAL A 277 11.68 4.92 -3.98
CA VAL A 277 10.75 5.29 -2.91
C VAL A 277 11.52 5.90 -1.75
N LYS A 278 11.04 7.04 -1.24
CA LYS A 278 11.55 7.62 0.00
C LYS A 278 10.82 6.99 1.17
N ALA A 279 11.55 6.31 2.06
CA ALA A 279 11.05 5.88 3.35
C ALA A 279 12.22 5.82 4.34
N GLU A 280 11.94 5.97 5.62
CA GLU A 280 12.93 5.83 6.67
C GLU A 280 13.29 4.34 6.80
N VAL A 281 14.52 3.99 6.44
CA VAL A 281 15.04 2.63 6.59
C VAL A 281 15.67 2.54 7.97
N SER A 282 15.07 1.71 8.80
CA SER A 282 15.19 1.60 10.25
C SER A 282 16.53 2.00 10.89
N GLN A 283 16.37 2.51 12.10
CA GLN A 283 17.40 3.05 13.01
C GLN A 283 18.39 2.03 13.58
N LYS A 284 18.56 0.86 13.00
CA LYS A 284 19.55 -0.12 13.47
C LYS A 284 21.00 0.33 13.26
N SER A 285 21.19 1.36 12.45
CA SER A 285 22.52 1.92 12.14
C SER A 285 22.43 3.44 12.10
N SER A 286 23.42 4.13 12.62
CA SER A 286 23.59 5.59 12.45
C SER A 286 23.91 6.00 11.01
N LYS A 287 23.95 5.05 10.07
CA LYS A 287 24.28 5.22 8.66
C LYS A 287 23.02 5.18 7.83
N ASN A 288 22.96 6.03 6.80
CA ASN A 288 21.88 5.99 5.84
C ASN A 288 21.98 4.74 4.96
N ARG A 289 20.82 4.17 4.63
CA ARG A 289 20.73 2.91 3.92
C ARG A 289 19.74 3.01 2.76
N ALA A 290 19.97 2.21 1.73
CA ALA A 290 19.02 1.98 0.67
C ALA A 290 18.80 0.47 0.49
N LEU A 291 17.55 0.04 0.43
CA LEU A 291 17.14 -1.36 0.22
C LEU A 291 16.75 -1.55 -1.24
N LEU A 292 17.35 -2.57 -1.87
CA LEU A 292 17.04 -3.00 -3.23
C LEU A 292 16.30 -4.33 -3.18
N PHE A 293 15.17 -4.41 -3.87
CA PHE A 293 14.40 -5.66 -3.93
C PHE A 293 13.54 -5.73 -5.20
N ASN A 294 13.08 -6.93 -5.50
CA ASN A 294 12.08 -7.13 -6.54
C ASN A 294 10.69 -7.16 -5.88
N LYS A 295 9.87 -6.18 -6.21
CA LYS A 295 8.54 -6.02 -5.64
C LYS A 295 7.70 -7.30 -5.77
N ASP A 296 7.68 -7.93 -6.96
CA ASP A 296 6.79 -9.06 -7.27
C ASP A 296 7.18 -10.35 -6.53
N MET A 297 8.39 -10.38 -5.96
CA MET A 297 8.94 -11.57 -5.30
C MET A 297 9.10 -11.39 -3.78
N SER A 298 9.22 -10.16 -3.28
CA SER A 298 9.75 -9.95 -1.94
C SER A 298 8.70 -9.84 -0.85
N ILE A 299 7.63 -9.08 -1.05
CA ILE A 299 6.70 -8.76 0.03
C ILE A 299 5.24 -8.85 -0.41
N GLN A 300 4.40 -9.40 0.46
CA GLN A 300 2.96 -9.49 0.30
C GLN A 300 2.27 -8.84 1.50
N ARG A 301 1.16 -8.15 1.23
CA ARG A 301 0.31 -7.54 2.24
C ARG A 301 -0.83 -8.50 2.58
N PHE A 302 -1.09 -8.66 3.87
CA PHE A 302 -2.22 -9.41 4.39
C PHE A 302 -3.15 -8.46 5.13
N VAL A 303 -4.43 -8.52 4.80
CA VAL A 303 -5.47 -7.67 5.39
C VAL A 303 -6.51 -8.59 6.02
N ALA A 304 -6.88 -8.34 7.27
CA ALA A 304 -7.95 -9.09 7.89
C ALA A 304 -9.29 -8.71 7.25
N ASN A 305 -10.05 -9.72 6.83
CA ASN A 305 -11.35 -9.50 6.22
C ASN A 305 -12.28 -8.74 7.19
N GLY A 306 -12.99 -7.72 6.70
CA GLY A 306 -13.88 -6.90 7.51
C GLY A 306 -13.19 -5.96 8.52
N SER A 307 -11.86 -5.77 8.41
CA SER A 307 -11.09 -4.96 9.38
C SER A 307 -11.15 -3.46 9.14
N ASN A 308 -11.56 -3.03 7.94
CA ASN A 308 -11.73 -1.62 7.63
C ASN A 308 -13.01 -1.10 8.28
N ILE A 309 -12.87 -0.59 9.50
CA ILE A 309 -14.00 -0.12 10.31
C ILE A 309 -13.89 1.40 10.43
N ALA A 310 -14.95 2.10 10.02
CA ALA A 310 -15.14 3.50 10.35
C ALA A 310 -16.29 3.60 11.34
N GLU A 311 -16.00 4.13 12.52
CA GLU A 311 -16.97 4.34 13.57
C GLU A 311 -17.09 5.83 13.88
N VAL A 312 -18.30 6.25 14.22
CA VAL A 312 -18.61 7.63 14.59
C VAL A 312 -19.30 7.64 15.95
N GLN A 313 -18.69 8.33 16.90
CA GLN A 313 -19.26 8.51 18.24
C GLN A 313 -19.58 9.98 18.48
N LYS A 314 -20.81 10.27 18.87
CA LYS A 314 -21.25 11.61 19.28
C LYS A 314 -21.05 11.78 20.79
N ASN A 315 -20.29 12.78 21.18
CA ASN A 315 -20.13 13.17 22.59
C ASN A 315 -20.93 14.43 22.87
N ILE A 316 -22.08 14.25 23.49
CA ILE A 316 -23.03 15.35 23.75
C ILE A 316 -22.47 16.31 24.81
N ALA A 317 -21.72 15.82 25.78
CA ALA A 317 -21.18 16.65 26.86
C ALA A 317 -20.21 17.73 26.37
N ASN A 318 -19.38 17.38 25.38
CA ASN A 318 -18.37 18.29 24.82
C ASN A 318 -18.78 18.84 23.44
N GLN A 319 -19.98 18.50 22.95
CA GLN A 319 -20.47 18.85 21.61
C GLN A 319 -19.45 18.51 20.52
N THR A 320 -18.83 17.34 20.62
CA THR A 320 -17.85 16.83 19.67
C THR A 320 -18.31 15.51 19.07
N GLN A 321 -17.86 15.28 17.85
CA GLN A 321 -18.00 13.99 17.17
C GLN A 321 -16.61 13.41 16.94
N LEU A 322 -16.43 12.16 17.36
CA LEU A 322 -15.21 11.39 17.16
C LEU A 322 -15.45 10.44 16.01
N SER A 323 -14.66 10.56 14.96
CA SER A 323 -14.62 9.61 13.85
C SER A 323 -13.35 8.79 13.94
N THR A 324 -13.47 7.47 14.05
CA THR A 324 -12.34 6.54 14.10
C THR A 324 -12.25 5.75 12.81
N LEU A 325 -11.05 5.60 12.32
CA LEU A 325 -10.71 4.76 11.19
C LEU A 325 -9.76 3.70 11.67
N SER A 326 -10.02 2.44 11.40
CA SER A 326 -9.13 1.35 11.75
C SER A 326 -9.01 0.34 10.61
N GLU A 327 -7.82 -0.21 10.48
CA GLU A 327 -7.46 -1.29 9.55
C GLU A 327 -6.61 -2.30 10.32
N ILE A 328 -6.80 -3.59 10.05
CA ILE A 328 -5.93 -4.65 10.57
C ILE A 328 -5.19 -5.25 9.40
N SER A 329 -3.90 -4.99 9.32
CA SER A 329 -3.04 -5.47 8.24
C SER A 329 -1.67 -5.88 8.76
N GLY A 330 -0.95 -6.67 7.96
CA GLY A 330 0.41 -7.08 8.24
C GLY A 330 1.15 -7.43 6.95
N TYR A 331 2.46 -7.55 7.04
CA TYR A 331 3.32 -7.80 5.89
C TYR A 331 4.13 -9.06 6.09
N GLY A 332 4.22 -9.88 5.03
CA GLY A 332 5.02 -11.09 5.01
C GLY A 332 6.00 -11.11 3.84
N SER A 333 7.19 -11.61 4.07
CA SER A 333 8.16 -11.84 3.01
C SER A 333 7.87 -13.18 2.33
N LEU A 334 7.73 -13.15 1.00
CA LEU A 334 7.57 -14.35 0.17
C LEU A 334 8.94 -14.98 -0.12
N ILE A 335 9.87 -14.18 -0.61
CA ILE A 335 11.24 -14.59 -0.93
C ILE A 335 12.20 -13.64 -0.22
N GLU A 336 13.14 -14.18 0.53
CA GLU A 336 14.14 -13.39 1.25
C GLU A 336 15.24 -12.91 0.30
N SER A 337 14.88 -11.98 -0.59
CA SER A 337 15.77 -11.42 -1.60
C SER A 337 15.83 -9.89 -1.46
N VAL A 338 16.57 -9.42 -0.47
CA VAL A 338 16.79 -8.01 -0.23
C VAL A 338 18.29 -7.73 -0.22
N GLY A 339 18.70 -6.72 -0.99
CA GLY A 339 20.04 -6.17 -0.98
C GLY A 339 20.07 -4.79 -0.34
N GLU A 340 21.20 -4.36 0.17
CA GLU A 340 21.37 -3.01 0.71
C GLU A 340 22.60 -2.32 0.18
N ILE A 341 22.50 -1.00 0.05
CA ILE A 341 23.62 -0.07 -0.08
C ILE A 341 23.69 0.73 1.21
N VAL A 342 24.86 0.81 1.82
CA VAL A 342 25.08 1.50 3.09
C VAL A 342 26.01 2.69 2.86
N SER A 343 25.72 3.86 3.48
CA SER A 343 26.66 4.99 3.48
C SER A 343 27.93 4.65 4.27
N ALA A 344 29.06 5.15 3.83
CA ALA A 344 30.35 4.95 4.49
C ALA A 344 30.42 5.57 5.90
#